data_a603d2b256722d2708c8cd2e2913e3e2
#
_entry.id   a603d2b256722d2708c8cd2e2913e3e2
#
_cell.length_a   1.000
_cell.length_b   1.000
_cell.length_c   1.000
_cell.angle_alpha   90.00
_cell.angle_beta   90.00
_cell.angle_gamma   90.00
#
_symmetry.space_group_name_H-M   'P 1'
#
loop_
_entity.id
_entity.type
_entity.pdbx_description
1 polymer ?
#
loop_
_entity_poly.entity_id
_entity_poly.type
_entity_poly.pdbx_seq_one_letter_code
_entity_poly.pdbx_strand_id
1 'polypeptide(L)'
;MRCSGFTDLAIVACPGGEHFADETIKHLTRVCERKFHQRMDRLTDRYGLDSGSVIRDANFYRDLFSTELCAHDDVRRFNPPHFKVDAQFICFLNGELKTQINECIRGKDVFIFQDVENHQPVLVNNGKSKKIFSVNDHVMMLIVTIDAVRHAGAGRVTLVLPTYPYSRQHKKCGREGLTAGLLGSVYEYLGVSHIVTLDLHSREIENAFHRTRLENLHASYQIIRELAKIENLSDPDIPFVVVAPDSGAVERNKFYSSGLK
;
A
#
# COMPACT_ATOMS: atom_id res chain seq x y z
N MET A 1 11.30 -19.79 6.94
CA MET A 1 10.67 -18.58 6.39
C MET A 1 11.78 -17.72 5.81
N ARG A 2 11.94 -17.69 4.47
CA ARG A 2 12.88 -16.76 3.84
C ARG A 2 12.23 -15.39 3.94
N CYS A 3 12.86 -14.44 4.62
CA CYS A 3 12.47 -13.05 4.50
C CYS A 3 12.69 -12.66 3.03
N SER A 4 11.61 -12.45 2.28
CA SER A 4 11.69 -11.91 0.94
C SER A 4 12.33 -10.52 1.05
N GLY A 5 13.41 -10.30 0.33
CA GLY A 5 14.03 -8.98 0.23
C GLY A 5 13.11 -8.03 -0.57
N PHE A 6 13.41 -6.75 -0.54
CA PHE A 6 12.63 -5.73 -1.30
C PHE A 6 12.51 -6.00 -2.81
N THR A 7 13.35 -6.86 -3.37
CA THR A 7 13.33 -7.20 -4.80
C THR A 7 12.23 -8.18 -5.18
N ASP A 8 11.68 -8.89 -4.22
CA ASP A 8 10.53 -9.76 -4.44
C ASP A 8 9.21 -8.99 -4.34
N LEU A 9 9.26 -7.70 -4.02
CA LEU A 9 8.10 -6.83 -3.92
C LEU A 9 7.75 -6.24 -5.29
N ALA A 10 6.47 -6.30 -5.64
CA ALA A 10 5.92 -5.71 -6.85
C ALA A 10 4.66 -4.92 -6.52
N ILE A 11 4.44 -3.79 -7.19
CA ILE A 11 3.31 -2.89 -6.94
C ILE A 11 2.50 -2.75 -8.21
N VAL A 12 1.23 -3.13 -8.16
CA VAL A 12 0.23 -2.89 -9.19
C VAL A 12 -0.64 -1.72 -8.74
N ALA A 13 -0.63 -0.63 -9.48
CA ALA A 13 -1.45 0.54 -9.24
C ALA A 13 -2.69 0.51 -10.13
N CYS A 14 -3.86 0.23 -9.56
CA CYS A 14 -5.12 0.29 -10.29
C CYS A 14 -5.51 1.74 -10.62
N PRO A 15 -6.34 1.96 -11.67
CA PRO A 15 -6.87 3.28 -11.98
C PRO A 15 -7.56 3.92 -10.78
N GLY A 16 -7.10 5.12 -10.40
CA GLY A 16 -7.51 5.83 -9.19
C GLY A 16 -6.62 5.62 -7.97
N GLY A 17 -5.81 4.56 -7.94
CA GLY A 17 -4.84 4.29 -6.87
C GLY A 17 -3.41 4.72 -7.20
N GLU A 18 -3.16 5.25 -8.42
CA GLU A 18 -1.81 5.51 -8.93
C GLU A 18 -1.04 6.51 -8.07
N HIS A 19 -1.69 7.61 -7.69
CA HIS A 19 -1.03 8.66 -6.88
C HIS A 19 -0.53 8.10 -5.55
N PHE A 20 -1.35 7.31 -4.87
CA PHE A 20 -0.99 6.70 -3.59
C PHE A 20 0.13 5.64 -3.75
N ALA A 21 0.07 4.85 -4.82
CA ALA A 21 1.12 3.89 -5.15
C ALA A 21 2.45 4.60 -5.45
N ASP A 22 2.42 5.66 -6.26
CA ASP A 22 3.63 6.41 -6.66
C ASP A 22 4.29 7.10 -5.47
N GLU A 23 3.54 7.70 -4.55
CA GLU A 23 4.08 8.27 -3.31
C GLU A 23 4.68 7.19 -2.39
N THR A 24 4.04 6.02 -2.31
CA THR A 24 4.58 4.87 -1.58
C THR A 24 5.89 4.38 -2.20
N ILE A 25 5.97 4.28 -3.53
CA ILE A 25 7.19 3.89 -4.25
C ILE A 25 8.31 4.89 -3.99
N LYS A 26 8.04 6.19 -4.06
CA LYS A 26 9.03 7.23 -3.72
C LYS A 26 9.56 7.05 -2.30
N HIS A 27 8.67 6.78 -1.35
CA HIS A 27 9.06 6.54 0.05
C HIS A 27 9.92 5.27 0.19
N LEU A 28 9.51 4.17 -0.42
CA LEU A 28 10.27 2.90 -0.42
C LEU A 28 11.66 3.10 -1.03
N THR A 29 11.76 3.81 -2.15
CA THR A 29 13.03 4.14 -2.79
C THR A 29 13.97 4.87 -1.83
N ARG A 30 13.48 5.90 -1.14
CA ARG A 30 14.28 6.63 -0.13
C ARG A 30 14.71 5.74 1.04
N VAL A 31 13.83 4.81 1.47
CA VAL A 31 14.17 3.85 2.53
C VAL A 31 15.27 2.89 2.06
N CYS A 32 15.20 2.39 0.83
CA CYS A 32 16.22 1.53 0.24
C CYS A 32 17.57 2.26 0.11
N GLU A 33 17.56 3.48 -0.40
CA GLU A 33 18.75 4.33 -0.53
C GLU A 33 19.41 4.58 0.83
N ARG A 34 18.64 4.97 1.83
CA ARG A 34 19.15 5.16 3.19
C ARG A 34 19.75 3.88 3.78
N LYS A 35 19.08 2.74 3.59
CA LYS A 35 19.62 1.44 4.05
C LYS A 35 20.91 1.07 3.32
N PHE A 36 21.00 1.37 2.02
CA PHE A 36 22.20 1.17 1.25
C PHE A 36 23.38 1.97 1.83
N HIS A 37 23.22 3.28 2.03
CA HIS A 37 24.26 4.13 2.61
C HIS A 37 24.64 3.68 4.02
N GLN A 38 23.69 3.42 4.91
CA GLN A 38 23.96 2.91 6.25
C GLN A 38 24.75 1.58 6.23
N ARG A 39 24.48 0.72 5.26
CA ARG A 39 25.21 -0.53 5.10
C ARG A 39 26.64 -0.29 4.61
N MET A 40 26.79 0.62 3.64
CA MET A 40 28.09 1.06 3.16
C MET A 40 28.98 1.57 4.30
N ASP A 41 28.46 2.53 5.08
CA ASP A 41 29.19 3.14 6.18
C ASP A 41 29.63 2.07 7.20
N ARG A 42 28.72 1.17 7.60
CA ARG A 42 29.03 0.09 8.55
C ARG A 42 30.11 -0.86 8.06
N LEU A 43 30.15 -1.17 6.74
CA LEU A 43 31.15 -2.07 6.18
C LEU A 43 32.50 -1.37 6.04
N THR A 44 32.48 -0.10 5.61
CA THR A 44 33.68 0.75 5.57
C THR A 44 34.32 0.86 6.96
N ASP A 45 33.54 1.21 7.98
CA ASP A 45 34.00 1.33 9.36
C ASP A 45 34.53 0.00 9.93
N ARG A 46 33.79 -1.09 9.67
CA ARG A 46 34.11 -2.41 10.25
C ARG A 46 35.37 -3.03 9.66
N TYR A 47 35.59 -2.85 8.38
CA TYR A 47 36.70 -3.52 7.65
C TYR A 47 37.84 -2.58 7.29
N GLY A 48 37.71 -1.27 7.57
CA GLY A 48 38.74 -0.28 7.21
C GLY A 48 38.98 -0.18 5.71
N LEU A 49 37.99 -0.56 4.88
CA LEU A 49 38.08 -0.56 3.43
C LEU A 49 37.52 0.76 2.87
N ASP A 50 38.11 1.21 1.76
CA ASP A 50 37.50 2.30 1.03
C ASP A 50 36.16 1.86 0.41
N SER A 51 35.26 2.84 0.16
CA SER A 51 33.93 2.58 -0.38
C SER A 51 33.95 1.81 -1.70
N GLY A 52 34.95 2.02 -2.56
CA GLY A 52 35.08 1.34 -3.83
C GLY A 52 35.43 -0.15 -3.67
N SER A 53 36.26 -0.50 -2.67
CA SER A 53 36.57 -1.90 -2.33
C SER A 53 35.37 -2.61 -1.73
N VAL A 54 34.65 -1.97 -0.80
CA VAL A 54 33.43 -2.52 -0.22
C VAL A 54 32.38 -2.81 -1.31
N ILE A 55 32.22 -1.91 -2.27
CA ILE A 55 31.30 -2.10 -3.39
C ILE A 55 31.68 -3.28 -4.29
N ARG A 56 32.96 -3.46 -4.58
CA ARG A 56 33.43 -4.57 -5.43
C ARG A 56 33.25 -5.93 -4.78
N ASP A 57 33.48 -6.02 -3.47
CA ASP A 57 33.57 -7.28 -2.76
C ASP A 57 32.25 -7.67 -2.05
N ALA A 58 31.38 -6.69 -1.78
CA ALA A 58 30.09 -6.93 -1.17
C ALA A 58 28.97 -6.95 -2.21
N ASN A 59 28.23 -8.03 -2.31
CA ASN A 59 27.04 -8.07 -3.15
C ASN A 59 25.88 -7.40 -2.42
N PHE A 60 25.85 -6.06 -2.45
CA PHE A 60 24.82 -5.27 -1.79
C PHE A 60 23.40 -5.57 -2.24
N TYR A 61 23.24 -5.89 -3.51
CA TYR A 61 21.93 -6.23 -4.06
C TYR A 61 21.44 -7.55 -3.50
N ARG A 62 22.31 -8.56 -3.42
CA ARG A 62 21.99 -9.83 -2.80
C ARG A 62 21.61 -9.67 -1.33
N ASP A 63 22.37 -8.88 -0.59
CA ASP A 63 22.19 -8.68 0.84
C ASP A 63 20.98 -7.78 1.18
N LEU A 64 20.68 -6.78 0.35
CA LEU A 64 19.58 -5.86 0.55
C LEU A 64 18.28 -6.34 -0.08
N PHE A 65 18.37 -7.01 -1.22
CA PHE A 65 17.23 -7.30 -2.08
C PHE A 65 16.99 -8.77 -2.37
N SER A 66 17.84 -9.67 -1.88
CA SER A 66 17.73 -11.14 -2.04
C SER A 66 17.72 -11.65 -3.48
N THR A 67 18.21 -10.89 -4.47
CA THR A 67 18.22 -11.32 -5.87
C THR A 67 19.60 -11.27 -6.51
N GLU A 68 19.86 -12.22 -7.41
CA GLU A 68 21.09 -12.38 -8.17
C GLU A 68 21.20 -11.44 -9.39
N LEU A 69 20.29 -10.49 -9.56
CA LEU A 69 20.00 -9.86 -10.85
C LEU A 69 20.85 -8.67 -11.25
N CYS A 70 21.84 -8.24 -10.47
CA CYS A 70 22.54 -6.99 -10.77
C CYS A 70 24.05 -7.17 -10.99
N ALA A 71 24.46 -8.21 -11.68
CA ALA A 71 25.87 -8.48 -11.95
C ALA A 71 26.53 -7.55 -12.99
N HIS A 72 25.80 -6.64 -13.63
CA HIS A 72 26.29 -5.91 -14.80
C HIS A 72 26.21 -4.38 -14.74
N ASP A 73 25.61 -3.78 -13.73
CA ASP A 73 25.54 -2.32 -13.64
C ASP A 73 26.63 -1.75 -12.72
N ASP A 74 27.08 -0.53 -13.03
CA ASP A 74 28.11 0.19 -12.32
C ASP A 74 27.75 0.28 -10.82
N VAL A 75 28.34 -0.64 -10.03
CA VAL A 75 28.05 -0.89 -8.61
C VAL A 75 28.32 0.33 -7.72
N ARG A 76 28.90 1.41 -8.28
CA ARG A 76 29.27 2.63 -7.57
C ARG A 76 28.08 3.54 -7.24
N ARG A 77 26.87 3.26 -7.77
CA ARG A 77 25.70 4.08 -7.53
C ARG A 77 24.54 3.23 -7.04
N PHE A 78 23.78 3.79 -6.11
CA PHE A 78 22.52 3.20 -5.75
C PHE A 78 21.58 3.19 -6.97
N ASN A 79 21.11 2.00 -7.32
CA ASN A 79 20.08 1.82 -8.35
C ASN A 79 18.81 1.34 -7.65
N PRO A 80 17.74 2.16 -7.64
CA PRO A 80 16.50 1.80 -6.95
C PRO A 80 15.85 0.57 -7.61
N PRO A 81 15.28 -0.34 -6.82
CA PRO A 81 14.50 -1.45 -7.35
C PRO A 81 13.32 -0.96 -8.18
N HIS A 82 12.99 -1.67 -9.24
CA HIS A 82 11.78 -1.43 -10.00
C HIS A 82 10.59 -2.08 -9.30
N PHE A 83 9.79 -1.26 -8.59
CA PHE A 83 8.65 -1.75 -7.84
C PHE A 83 7.36 -1.77 -8.64
N LYS A 84 7.15 -0.80 -9.55
CA LYS A 84 5.89 -0.62 -10.26
C LYS A 84 5.77 -1.60 -11.41
N VAL A 85 4.73 -2.42 -11.38
CA VAL A 85 4.43 -3.41 -12.43
C VAL A 85 3.80 -2.70 -13.62
N ASP A 86 4.27 -3.06 -14.83
CA ASP A 86 3.60 -2.66 -16.05
C ASP A 86 2.30 -3.47 -16.21
N ALA A 87 1.18 -2.78 -16.08
CA ALA A 87 -0.16 -3.34 -16.20
C ALA A 87 -1.05 -2.44 -17.05
N GLN A 88 -1.92 -3.06 -17.83
CA GLN A 88 -2.92 -2.37 -18.65
C GLN A 88 -4.31 -2.59 -18.09
N PHE A 89 -5.07 -1.50 -18.04
CA PHE A 89 -6.44 -1.48 -17.56
C PHE A 89 -7.36 -1.07 -18.70
N ILE A 90 -8.25 -1.97 -19.08
CA ILE A 90 -9.16 -1.79 -20.21
C ILE A 90 -10.58 -1.70 -19.69
N CYS A 91 -11.32 -0.71 -20.19
CA CYS A 91 -12.74 -0.60 -20.00
C CYS A 91 -13.43 -0.65 -21.35
N PHE A 92 -14.23 -1.67 -21.57
CA PHE A 92 -14.99 -1.89 -22.79
C PHE A 92 -16.18 -0.92 -22.92
N LEU A 93 -16.77 -0.84 -24.10
CA LEU A 93 -17.92 0.05 -24.36
C LEU A 93 -19.16 -0.31 -23.54
N ASN A 94 -19.34 -1.60 -23.25
CA ASN A 94 -20.44 -2.10 -22.41
C ASN A 94 -20.17 -1.93 -20.89
N GLY A 95 -19.00 -1.40 -20.50
CA GLY A 95 -18.63 -1.17 -19.11
C GLY A 95 -17.84 -2.32 -18.48
N GLU A 96 -17.64 -3.46 -19.15
CA GLU A 96 -16.77 -4.53 -18.65
C GLU A 96 -15.33 -4.06 -18.50
N LEU A 97 -14.65 -4.62 -17.50
CA LEU A 97 -13.28 -4.25 -17.14
C LEU A 97 -12.33 -5.44 -17.37
N LYS A 98 -11.11 -5.14 -17.78
CA LYS A 98 -10.05 -6.13 -17.94
C LYS A 98 -8.73 -5.57 -17.45
N THR A 99 -7.96 -6.38 -16.73
CA THR A 99 -6.56 -6.11 -16.37
C THR A 99 -5.65 -7.08 -17.09
N GLN A 100 -4.51 -6.58 -17.58
CA GLN A 100 -3.45 -7.38 -18.18
C GLN A 100 -2.12 -7.01 -17.55
N ILE A 101 -1.37 -8.00 -17.08
CA ILE A 101 -0.02 -7.85 -16.53
C ILE A 101 0.97 -8.07 -17.67
N ASN A 102 1.87 -7.10 -17.92
CA ASN A 102 2.77 -7.11 -19.08
C ASN A 102 4.20 -7.55 -18.72
N GLU A 103 4.48 -7.84 -17.45
CA GLU A 103 5.80 -8.29 -17.02
C GLU A 103 5.72 -9.52 -16.10
N CYS A 104 6.87 -10.17 -15.89
CA CYS A 104 6.92 -11.36 -15.03
C CYS A 104 6.86 -10.98 -13.55
N ILE A 105 5.79 -11.42 -12.89
CA ILE A 105 5.59 -11.27 -11.43
C ILE A 105 5.55 -12.61 -10.70
N ARG A 106 6.00 -13.69 -11.36
CA ARG A 106 5.96 -15.04 -10.79
C ARG A 106 6.74 -15.13 -9.48
N GLY A 107 6.08 -15.63 -8.45
CA GLY A 107 6.66 -15.81 -7.12
C GLY A 107 6.84 -14.52 -6.31
N LYS A 108 6.59 -13.35 -6.91
CA LYS A 108 6.70 -12.05 -6.22
C LYS A 108 5.60 -11.85 -5.18
N ASP A 109 5.90 -11.01 -4.19
CA ASP A 109 4.94 -10.46 -3.23
C ASP A 109 4.30 -9.20 -3.84
N VAL A 110 3.07 -9.32 -4.30
CA VAL A 110 2.40 -8.27 -5.08
C VAL A 110 1.45 -7.47 -4.20
N PHE A 111 1.66 -6.17 -4.19
CA PHE A 111 0.80 -5.19 -3.53
C PHE A 111 -0.08 -4.50 -4.57
N ILE A 112 -1.39 -4.63 -4.45
CA ILE A 112 -2.37 -3.99 -5.36
C ILE A 112 -2.93 -2.76 -4.65
N PHE A 113 -2.70 -1.59 -5.23
CA PHE A 113 -3.19 -0.30 -4.73
C PHE A 113 -4.47 0.08 -5.44
N GLN A 114 -5.53 0.35 -4.70
CA GLN A 114 -6.80 0.85 -5.21
C GLN A 114 -7.40 1.85 -4.24
N ASP A 115 -7.68 3.06 -4.71
CA ASP A 115 -8.54 4.01 -4.00
C ASP A 115 -9.96 3.90 -4.56
N VAL A 116 -10.86 3.32 -3.77
CA VAL A 116 -12.26 3.10 -4.18
C VAL A 116 -13.11 4.37 -4.04
N GLU A 117 -12.63 5.36 -3.33
CA GLU A 117 -13.28 6.67 -3.16
C GLU A 117 -12.72 7.73 -4.12
N ASN A 118 -11.92 7.34 -5.10
CA ASN A 118 -11.46 8.27 -6.11
C ASN A 118 -12.60 8.65 -7.07
N HIS A 119 -13.00 9.92 -7.01
CA HIS A 119 -14.02 10.53 -7.87
C HIS A 119 -13.42 11.34 -9.04
N GLN A 120 -12.09 11.34 -9.19
CA GLN A 120 -11.43 12.01 -10.29
C GLN A 120 -11.42 11.13 -11.54
N PRO A 121 -11.39 11.74 -12.75
CA PRO A 121 -11.26 10.97 -13.98
C PRO A 121 -9.98 10.13 -14.00
N VAL A 122 -10.13 8.82 -14.22
CA VAL A 122 -9.02 7.86 -14.35
C VAL A 122 -8.70 7.58 -15.81
N LEU A 123 -7.43 7.28 -16.09
CA LEU A 123 -6.97 6.89 -17.42
C LEU A 123 -7.12 5.37 -17.59
N VAL A 124 -7.79 4.97 -18.66
CA VAL A 124 -7.96 3.57 -19.08
C VAL A 124 -7.62 3.42 -20.57
N ASN A 125 -7.57 2.19 -21.05
CA ASN A 125 -7.29 1.88 -22.46
C ASN A 125 -5.94 2.46 -22.94
N ASN A 126 -4.88 2.27 -22.12
CA ASN A 126 -3.54 2.82 -22.37
C ASN A 126 -3.53 4.35 -22.51
N GLY A 127 -4.27 5.04 -21.66
CA GLY A 127 -4.36 6.49 -21.67
C GLY A 127 -5.23 7.09 -22.77
N LYS A 128 -5.87 6.25 -23.60
CA LYS A 128 -6.70 6.72 -24.73
C LYS A 128 -8.08 7.23 -24.31
N SER A 129 -8.54 6.90 -23.11
CA SER A 129 -9.83 7.36 -22.60
C SER A 129 -9.76 7.73 -21.11
N LYS A 130 -10.53 8.75 -20.75
CA LYS A 130 -10.75 9.14 -19.35
C LYS A 130 -12.17 8.72 -18.96
N LYS A 131 -12.31 8.12 -17.79
CA LYS A 131 -13.61 7.75 -17.21
C LYS A 131 -13.66 8.14 -15.76
N ILE A 132 -14.84 8.50 -15.27
CA ILE A 132 -15.12 8.64 -13.84
C ILE A 132 -15.72 7.30 -13.41
N PHE A 133 -15.04 6.64 -12.48
CA PHE A 133 -15.49 5.38 -11.93
C PHE A 133 -16.33 5.60 -10.67
N SER A 134 -17.37 4.80 -10.52
CA SER A 134 -18.07 4.66 -9.25
C SER A 134 -17.28 3.75 -8.31
N VAL A 135 -17.66 3.73 -7.02
CA VAL A 135 -17.13 2.75 -6.06
C VAL A 135 -17.24 1.31 -6.58
N ASN A 136 -18.35 0.99 -7.27
CA ASN A 136 -18.57 -0.34 -7.84
C ASN A 136 -17.60 -0.66 -8.97
N ASP A 137 -17.31 0.31 -9.84
CA ASP A 137 -16.33 0.14 -10.92
C ASP A 137 -14.93 -0.09 -10.35
N HIS A 138 -14.54 0.68 -9.31
CA HIS A 138 -13.26 0.49 -8.62
C HIS A 138 -13.18 -0.89 -7.94
N VAL A 139 -14.24 -1.34 -7.28
CA VAL A 139 -14.29 -2.68 -6.67
C VAL A 139 -14.18 -3.78 -7.74
N MET A 140 -14.90 -3.64 -8.86
CA MET A 140 -14.81 -4.62 -9.94
C MET A 140 -13.42 -4.59 -10.60
N MET A 141 -12.82 -3.40 -10.83
CA MET A 141 -11.44 -3.27 -11.33
C MET A 141 -10.47 -3.99 -10.40
N LEU A 142 -10.62 -3.83 -9.08
CA LEU A 142 -9.81 -4.52 -8.09
C LEU A 142 -9.95 -6.04 -8.22
N ILE A 143 -11.17 -6.56 -8.32
CA ILE A 143 -11.45 -8.00 -8.44
C ILE A 143 -10.78 -8.59 -9.70
N VAL A 144 -10.95 -7.98 -10.87
CA VAL A 144 -10.32 -8.48 -12.10
C VAL A 144 -8.80 -8.31 -12.09
N THR A 145 -8.28 -7.34 -11.33
CA THR A 145 -6.83 -7.17 -11.14
C THR A 145 -6.25 -8.26 -10.24
N ILE A 146 -6.93 -8.61 -9.16
CA ILE A 146 -6.53 -9.73 -8.28
C ILE A 146 -6.45 -11.02 -9.10
N ASP A 147 -7.47 -11.30 -9.90
CA ASP A 147 -7.51 -12.47 -10.77
C ASP A 147 -6.34 -12.49 -11.76
N ALA A 148 -6.10 -11.39 -12.48
CA ALA A 148 -4.98 -11.27 -13.41
C ALA A 148 -3.61 -11.47 -12.72
N VAL A 149 -3.40 -10.90 -11.55
CA VAL A 149 -2.17 -11.03 -10.75
C VAL A 149 -1.96 -12.48 -10.30
N ARG A 150 -3.03 -13.15 -9.86
CA ARG A 150 -2.99 -14.58 -9.48
C ARG A 150 -2.65 -15.46 -10.68
N HIS A 151 -3.28 -15.25 -11.82
CA HIS A 151 -2.99 -15.98 -13.06
C HIS A 151 -1.58 -15.71 -13.60
N ALA A 152 -1.01 -14.52 -13.35
CA ALA A 152 0.39 -14.21 -13.67
C ALA A 152 1.41 -14.87 -12.72
N GLY A 153 0.93 -15.63 -11.71
CA GLY A 153 1.77 -16.46 -10.85
C GLY A 153 2.36 -15.74 -9.64
N ALA A 154 1.74 -14.67 -9.16
CA ALA A 154 2.14 -14.01 -7.91
C ALA A 154 2.21 -15.01 -6.75
N GLY A 155 3.26 -14.92 -5.94
CA GLY A 155 3.45 -15.79 -4.78
C GLY A 155 2.55 -15.40 -3.61
N ARG A 156 2.35 -14.10 -3.39
CA ARG A 156 1.46 -13.53 -2.39
C ARG A 156 0.77 -12.29 -2.95
N VAL A 157 -0.46 -12.05 -2.53
CA VAL A 157 -1.22 -10.85 -2.90
C VAL A 157 -1.66 -10.11 -1.65
N THR A 158 -1.31 -8.83 -1.59
CA THR A 158 -1.72 -7.89 -0.56
C THR A 158 -2.49 -6.74 -1.20
N LEU A 159 -3.67 -6.42 -0.67
CA LEU A 159 -4.42 -5.24 -1.09
C LEU A 159 -4.04 -4.05 -0.22
N VAL A 160 -3.87 -2.89 -0.83
CA VAL A 160 -3.67 -1.61 -0.13
C VAL A 160 -4.83 -0.69 -0.53
N LEU A 161 -5.76 -0.57 0.41
CA LEU A 161 -7.02 0.14 0.22
C LEU A 161 -7.09 1.28 1.24
N PRO A 162 -6.79 2.54 0.88
CA PRO A 162 -6.91 3.66 1.81
C PRO A 162 -8.27 3.68 2.49
N THR A 163 -9.33 3.41 1.74
CA THR A 163 -10.68 3.21 2.27
C THR A 163 -11.16 1.81 1.93
N TYR A 164 -11.60 1.05 2.95
CA TYR A 164 -12.22 -0.26 2.73
C TYR A 164 -13.63 -0.08 2.15
N PRO A 165 -13.93 -0.68 0.96
CA PRO A 165 -15.23 -0.48 0.32
C PRO A 165 -16.38 -1.05 1.15
N TYR A 166 -17.55 -0.40 1.07
CA TYR A 166 -18.76 -0.81 1.80
C TYR A 166 -18.59 -0.92 3.32
N SER A 167 -17.59 -0.31 3.92
CA SER A 167 -17.29 -0.39 5.36
C SER A 167 -18.43 0.03 6.26
N ARG A 168 -19.39 0.86 5.77
CA ARG A 168 -20.60 1.25 6.50
C ARG A 168 -21.64 0.15 6.57
N GLN A 169 -21.53 -0.92 5.75
CA GLN A 169 -22.45 -2.05 5.73
C GLN A 169 -21.85 -3.24 6.51
N HIS A 170 -21.42 -3.00 7.74
CA HIS A 170 -20.75 -3.95 8.63
C HIS A 170 -21.71 -4.62 9.65
N LYS A 171 -22.92 -4.12 9.78
CA LYS A 171 -23.99 -4.66 10.65
C LYS A 171 -25.24 -4.90 9.83
N LYS A 172 -26.00 -5.91 10.24
CA LYS A 172 -27.33 -6.18 9.69
C LYS A 172 -28.37 -5.44 10.54
N CYS A 173 -29.22 -4.69 9.87
CA CYS A 173 -30.42 -4.10 10.46
C CYS A 173 -31.63 -4.69 9.72
N GLY A 174 -32.27 -5.70 10.30
CA GLY A 174 -33.35 -6.40 9.64
C GLY A 174 -32.86 -7.41 8.57
N ARG A 175 -33.45 -7.35 7.38
CA ARG A 175 -33.18 -8.29 6.25
C ARG A 175 -32.16 -7.72 5.25
N GLU A 176 -31.14 -7.05 5.72
CA GLU A 176 -30.10 -6.43 4.90
C GLU A 176 -28.92 -7.38 4.66
N GLY A 177 -28.18 -7.13 3.57
CA GLY A 177 -26.92 -7.79 3.31
C GLY A 177 -25.80 -7.27 4.22
N LEU A 178 -24.74 -8.07 4.40
CA LEU A 178 -23.52 -7.71 5.08
C LEU A 178 -22.41 -7.53 4.03
N THR A 179 -22.48 -6.44 3.25
CA THR A 179 -21.66 -6.28 2.04
C THR A 179 -20.17 -6.15 2.35
N ALA A 180 -19.80 -5.52 3.47
CA ALA A 180 -18.40 -5.47 3.91
C ALA A 180 -17.81 -6.88 4.09
N GLY A 181 -18.54 -7.78 4.75
CA GLY A 181 -18.11 -9.17 4.93
C GLY A 181 -18.18 -9.99 3.64
N LEU A 182 -19.17 -9.74 2.78
CA LEU A 182 -19.27 -10.39 1.47
C LEU A 182 -18.03 -10.12 0.62
N LEU A 183 -17.60 -8.86 0.54
CA LEU A 183 -16.37 -8.50 -0.18
C LEU A 183 -15.13 -9.15 0.43
N GLY A 184 -15.04 -9.20 1.76
CA GLY A 184 -13.98 -9.94 2.45
C GLY A 184 -13.90 -11.39 1.98
N SER A 185 -15.04 -12.08 1.93
CA SER A 185 -15.13 -13.48 1.44
C SER A 185 -14.73 -13.61 -0.03
N VAL A 186 -15.07 -12.64 -0.88
CA VAL A 186 -14.65 -12.62 -2.30
C VAL A 186 -13.14 -12.48 -2.40
N TYR A 187 -12.52 -11.57 -1.63
CA TYR A 187 -11.07 -11.39 -1.62
C TYR A 187 -10.34 -12.64 -1.10
N GLU A 188 -10.87 -13.29 -0.07
CA GLU A 188 -10.34 -14.57 0.43
C GLU A 188 -10.42 -15.68 -0.61
N TYR A 189 -11.55 -15.79 -1.31
CA TYR A 189 -11.73 -16.75 -2.40
C TYR A 189 -10.73 -16.55 -3.54
N LEU A 190 -10.43 -15.30 -3.88
CA LEU A 190 -9.42 -14.94 -4.88
C LEU A 190 -7.97 -15.12 -4.39
N GLY A 191 -7.77 -15.56 -3.14
CA GLY A 191 -6.45 -15.87 -2.59
C GLY A 191 -5.66 -14.65 -2.13
N VAL A 192 -6.33 -13.58 -1.75
CA VAL A 192 -5.70 -12.44 -1.07
C VAL A 192 -5.23 -12.87 0.31
N SER A 193 -3.97 -12.59 0.64
CA SER A 193 -3.37 -12.96 1.92
C SER A 193 -3.50 -11.87 2.97
N HIS A 194 -3.41 -10.60 2.55
CA HIS A 194 -3.45 -9.45 3.44
C HIS A 194 -4.24 -8.31 2.81
N ILE A 195 -4.86 -7.50 3.64
CA ILE A 195 -5.49 -6.24 3.28
C ILE A 195 -4.97 -5.19 4.26
N VAL A 196 -4.43 -4.11 3.75
CA VAL A 196 -4.02 -2.93 4.53
C VAL A 196 -5.00 -1.80 4.23
N THR A 197 -5.59 -1.22 5.25
CA THR A 197 -6.53 -0.10 5.14
C THR A 197 -6.26 0.94 6.21
N LEU A 198 -6.85 2.14 6.06
CA LEU A 198 -6.69 3.23 7.02
C LEU A 198 -8.03 3.53 7.70
N ASP A 199 -7.98 3.72 9.02
CA ASP A 199 -9.10 4.19 9.85
C ASP A 199 -10.44 3.53 9.49
N LEU A 200 -10.49 2.20 9.58
CA LEU A 200 -11.67 1.40 9.27
C LEU A 200 -12.90 1.94 10.01
N HIS A 201 -14.03 2.03 9.33
CA HIS A 201 -15.27 2.57 9.90
C HIS A 201 -15.71 1.80 11.16
N SER A 202 -15.55 0.50 11.19
CA SER A 202 -15.82 -0.36 12.36
C SER A 202 -14.83 -1.52 12.43
N ARG A 203 -14.30 -1.79 13.62
CA ARG A 203 -13.45 -2.96 13.87
C ARG A 203 -14.18 -4.30 13.70
N GLU A 204 -15.51 -4.30 13.76
CA GLU A 204 -16.32 -5.51 13.55
C GLU A 204 -16.10 -6.14 12.17
N ILE A 205 -15.64 -5.36 11.18
CA ILE A 205 -15.29 -5.86 9.85
C ILE A 205 -14.15 -6.88 9.93
N GLU A 206 -13.23 -6.74 10.88
CA GLU A 206 -12.11 -7.67 11.07
C GLU A 206 -12.60 -9.10 11.35
N ASN A 207 -13.77 -9.24 12.00
CA ASN A 207 -14.37 -10.54 12.31
C ASN A 207 -14.96 -11.26 11.09
N ALA A 208 -15.07 -10.59 9.94
CA ALA A 208 -15.56 -11.20 8.71
C ALA A 208 -14.47 -11.99 7.94
N PHE A 209 -13.21 -11.86 8.36
CA PHE A 209 -12.08 -12.51 7.73
C PHE A 209 -11.65 -13.77 8.49
N HIS A 210 -11.42 -14.86 7.74
CA HIS A 210 -11.02 -16.15 8.30
C HIS A 210 -9.61 -16.57 7.90
N ARG A 211 -9.17 -16.18 6.71
CA ARG A 211 -7.87 -16.53 6.12
C ARG A 211 -7.02 -15.33 5.76
N THR A 212 -7.65 -14.24 5.35
CA THR A 212 -7.00 -12.98 5.02
C THR A 212 -6.77 -12.16 6.28
N ARG A 213 -5.57 -11.66 6.46
CA ARG A 213 -5.28 -10.73 7.55
C ARG A 213 -5.70 -9.31 7.12
N LEU A 214 -6.64 -8.72 7.84
CA LEU A 214 -6.96 -7.30 7.71
C LEU A 214 -6.11 -6.50 8.70
N GLU A 215 -5.37 -5.55 8.20
CA GLU A 215 -4.52 -4.64 8.98
C GLU A 215 -5.07 -3.22 8.85
N ASN A 216 -5.61 -2.74 9.96
CA ASN A 216 -6.17 -1.40 10.06
C ASN A 216 -5.12 -0.45 10.62
N LEU A 217 -4.54 0.39 9.78
CA LEU A 217 -3.60 1.43 10.16
C LEU A 217 -4.37 2.69 10.60
N HIS A 218 -3.75 3.46 11.48
CA HIS A 218 -4.32 4.71 11.97
C HIS A 218 -3.48 5.90 11.54
N ALA A 219 -4.11 6.91 10.93
CA ALA A 219 -3.47 8.16 10.54
C ALA A 219 -3.17 9.08 11.74
N SER A 220 -3.69 8.75 12.92
CA SER A 220 -3.64 9.59 14.12
C SER A 220 -2.23 10.02 14.51
N TYR A 221 -1.23 9.14 14.43
CA TYR A 221 0.16 9.52 14.73
C TYR A 221 0.69 10.59 13.78
N GLN A 222 0.42 10.47 12.48
CA GLN A 222 0.85 11.44 11.48
C GLN A 222 0.14 12.78 11.68
N ILE A 223 -1.16 12.73 12.00
CA ILE A 223 -1.96 13.92 12.28
C ILE A 223 -1.43 14.64 13.52
N ILE A 224 -1.16 13.94 14.62
CA ILE A 224 -0.56 14.51 15.84
C ILE A 224 0.79 15.16 15.52
N ARG A 225 1.64 14.47 14.77
CA ARG A 225 2.95 14.99 14.37
C ARG A 225 2.86 16.27 13.54
N GLU A 226 1.89 16.37 12.64
CA GLU A 226 1.67 17.58 11.84
C GLU A 226 1.02 18.70 12.67
N LEU A 227 0.09 18.37 13.56
CA LEU A 227 -0.49 19.34 14.48
C LEU A 227 0.55 19.92 15.43
N ALA A 228 1.47 19.10 15.94
CA ALA A 228 2.55 19.55 16.83
C ALA A 228 3.53 20.56 16.17
N LYS A 229 3.51 20.67 14.84
CA LYS A 229 4.31 21.70 14.12
C LYS A 229 3.61 23.06 14.05
N ILE A 230 2.33 23.14 14.37
CA ILE A 230 1.58 24.38 14.38
C ILE A 230 2.07 25.20 15.57
N GLU A 231 2.49 26.43 15.32
CA GLU A 231 2.90 27.38 16.36
C GLU A 231 1.82 27.47 17.44
N ASN A 232 2.26 27.45 18.69
CA ASN A 232 1.44 27.55 19.90
C ASN A 232 0.73 26.26 20.38
N LEU A 233 0.65 25.17 19.61
CA LEU A 233 0.09 23.92 20.16
C LEU A 233 1.05 23.22 21.14
N SER A 234 2.35 23.53 21.08
CA SER A 234 3.37 23.02 22.01
C SER A 234 3.63 23.99 23.20
N ASP A 235 2.96 25.11 23.26
CA ASP A 235 3.07 26.06 24.35
C ASP A 235 2.16 25.63 25.52
N PRO A 236 2.69 25.27 26.69
CA PRO A 236 1.90 24.82 27.82
C PRO A 236 0.96 25.89 28.38
N ASP A 237 1.21 27.16 28.08
CA ASP A 237 0.41 28.29 28.56
C ASP A 237 -0.79 28.58 27.62
N ILE A 238 -0.85 27.96 26.45
CA ILE A 238 -1.96 28.14 25.51
C ILE A 238 -2.91 26.96 25.59
N PRO A 239 -4.12 27.14 26.20
CA PRO A 239 -5.09 26.07 26.28
C PRO A 239 -5.67 25.76 24.91
N PHE A 240 -5.66 24.48 24.51
CA PHE A 240 -6.39 24.00 23.33
C PHE A 240 -7.44 22.94 23.72
N VAL A 241 -8.49 22.82 22.91
CA VAL A 241 -9.58 21.88 23.12
C VAL A 241 -9.77 21.02 21.88
N VAL A 242 -9.84 19.71 22.06
CA VAL A 242 -10.20 18.76 21.00
C VAL A 242 -11.68 18.49 21.08
N VAL A 243 -12.43 18.84 20.03
CA VAL A 243 -13.89 18.70 19.98
C VAL A 243 -14.29 17.55 19.08
N ALA A 244 -15.15 16.65 19.58
CA ALA A 244 -15.76 15.59 18.79
C ALA A 244 -16.97 16.13 18.01
N PRO A 245 -17.08 15.90 16.70
CA PRO A 245 -18.25 16.32 15.93
C PRO A 245 -19.51 15.52 16.29
N ASP A 246 -19.35 14.28 16.75
CA ASP A 246 -20.43 13.39 17.17
C ASP A 246 -19.95 12.38 18.22
N SER A 247 -20.86 11.56 18.75
CA SER A 247 -20.56 10.55 19.75
C SER A 247 -19.64 9.42 19.25
N GLY A 248 -19.64 9.13 17.95
CA GLY A 248 -18.77 8.12 17.33
C GLY A 248 -17.31 8.55 17.29
N ALA A 249 -17.03 9.86 17.28
CA ALA A 249 -15.67 10.39 17.25
C ALA A 249 -15.02 10.55 18.65
N VAL A 250 -15.76 10.33 19.74
CA VAL A 250 -15.28 10.60 21.12
C VAL A 250 -14.02 9.80 21.46
N GLU A 251 -13.98 8.51 21.17
CA GLU A 251 -12.81 7.66 21.49
C GLU A 251 -11.58 8.08 20.68
N ARG A 252 -11.75 8.42 19.39
CA ARG A 252 -10.67 8.95 18.56
C ARG A 252 -10.15 10.29 19.10
N ASN A 253 -11.05 11.17 19.52
CA ASN A 253 -10.67 12.48 20.06
C ASN A 253 -9.95 12.39 21.40
N LYS A 254 -10.28 11.41 22.25
CA LYS A 254 -9.51 11.12 23.47
C LYS A 254 -8.06 10.80 23.14
N PHE A 255 -7.82 10.00 22.07
CA PHE A 255 -6.48 9.67 21.63
C PHE A 255 -5.70 10.92 21.20
N TYR A 256 -6.31 11.81 20.39
CA TYR A 256 -5.68 13.07 20.00
C TYR A 256 -5.39 13.98 21.20
N SER A 257 -6.35 14.12 22.09
CA SER A 257 -6.18 14.93 23.32
C SER A 257 -5.05 14.42 24.21
N SER A 258 -4.83 13.10 24.27
CA SER A 258 -3.75 12.50 25.06
C SER A 258 -2.40 12.62 24.36
N GLY A 259 -2.36 12.58 23.04
CA GLY A 259 -1.12 12.63 22.25
C GLY A 259 -0.58 14.03 22.01
N LEU A 260 -1.38 15.07 22.25
CA LEU A 260 -1.01 16.48 22.16
C LEU A 260 -0.65 17.12 23.50
N LYS A 261 -0.79 16.40 24.62
CA LYS A 261 -0.32 16.76 25.96
C LYS A 261 1.12 16.31 26.15
#